data_4f5b8a6e1ffb79a88cd447e31fc6ee5e
#
_entry.id   4f5b8a6e1ffb79a88cd447e31fc6ee5e
#
_cell.length_a   1.000
_cell.length_b   1.000
_cell.length_c   1.000
_cell.angle_alpha   90.00
_cell.angle_beta   90.00
_cell.angle_gamma   90.00
#
_symmetry.space_group_name_H-M   'P 1'
#
loop_
_entity.id
_entity.type
_entity.pdbx_description
1 polymer ?
#
loop_
_entity_poly.entity_id
_entity_poly.type
_entity_poly.pdbx_seq_one_letter_code
_entity_poly.pdbx_strand_id
1 'polypeptide(L)'
;MSLNFQQVFDRIKEIGQGARVRQQDLDARRRYARQLLEAWSKKTTELRDKVERARQADPGLRCALPLDEPLDAATLQPVNQKNAMLLAADGSQIAPDRHAAVLYSLVNVGAILLEPGSGKAPEVFTESRLLFADELYTETGILTGEAVDLQRDIAERKKLLELAKQVTGPCVALTDGPLELWGAKNANEGDYHRYLEIHKSILSQLQAKNVTVAGYVDKPGADLVVRALEIALQSEAQLKDIRGQHPLRGVTDRWLYASILKAGQRSAVFGMQSASRLRYTGDLALHFFYLNVGDGKHPSLVRVEIPKWVADDKEQLNLLHSVLLQQCQVMGVRPYPYILHRAHEVAVVKFDEK
;
A
#
# COMPACT_ATOMS: atom_id res chain seq x y z
N MET A 1 31.03 -14.85 -8.91
CA MET A 1 32.07 -13.88 -8.46
C MET A 1 32.11 -13.94 -6.95
N SER A 2 33.27 -14.15 -6.35
CA SER A 2 33.42 -14.11 -4.90
C SER A 2 33.47 -12.65 -4.43
N LEU A 3 32.79 -12.34 -3.32
CA LEU A 3 32.87 -11.04 -2.65
C LEU A 3 34.33 -10.75 -2.24
N ASN A 4 34.84 -9.56 -2.53
CA ASN A 4 36.15 -9.16 -2.02
C ASN A 4 36.02 -8.75 -0.55
N PHE A 5 36.20 -9.72 0.34
CA PHE A 5 36.05 -9.52 1.80
C PHE A 5 37.00 -8.45 2.35
N GLN A 6 38.20 -8.28 1.75
CA GLN A 6 39.16 -7.29 2.22
C GLN A 6 38.65 -5.86 2.01
N GLN A 7 37.99 -5.59 0.88
CA GLN A 7 37.40 -4.27 0.60
C GLN A 7 36.19 -3.95 1.50
N VAL A 8 35.41 -4.94 1.91
CA VAL A 8 34.24 -4.73 2.76
C VAL A 8 34.57 -4.82 4.25
N PHE A 9 35.66 -5.48 4.63
CA PHE A 9 36.02 -5.70 6.03
C PHE A 9 36.21 -4.40 6.81
N ASP A 10 36.95 -3.45 6.25
CA ASP A 10 37.17 -2.14 6.90
C ASP A 10 35.85 -1.36 7.07
N ARG A 11 34.97 -1.43 6.06
CA ARG A 11 33.63 -0.84 6.15
C ARG A 11 32.73 -1.52 7.19
N ILE A 12 32.80 -2.84 7.31
CA ILE A 12 32.06 -3.58 8.36
C ILE A 12 32.56 -3.17 9.74
N LYS A 13 33.89 -3.02 9.92
CA LYS A 13 34.48 -2.54 11.16
C LYS A 13 34.04 -1.12 11.50
N GLU A 14 34.06 -0.22 10.53
CA GLU A 14 33.59 1.17 10.67
C GLU A 14 32.09 1.22 11.02
N ILE A 15 31.26 0.38 10.38
CA ILE A 15 29.85 0.22 10.71
C ILE A 15 29.68 -0.23 12.15
N GLY A 16 30.46 -1.22 12.61
CA GLY A 16 30.41 -1.73 13.98
C GLY A 16 30.81 -0.67 15.01
N GLN A 17 31.89 0.05 14.77
CA GLN A 17 32.40 1.10 15.68
C GLN A 17 31.38 2.23 15.89
N GLY A 18 30.69 2.66 14.82
CA GLY A 18 29.66 3.70 14.89
C GLY A 18 28.25 3.22 15.25
N ALA A 19 28.01 1.93 15.36
CA ALA A 19 26.65 1.38 15.50
C ALA A 19 25.91 1.89 16.74
N ARG A 20 26.60 1.95 17.88
CA ARG A 20 26.01 2.42 19.15
C ARG A 20 25.58 3.89 19.09
N VAL A 21 26.42 4.76 18.53
CA VAL A 21 26.12 6.20 18.39
C VAL A 21 24.95 6.39 17.44
N ARG A 22 24.98 5.72 16.26
CA ARG A 22 23.88 5.79 15.30
C ARG A 22 22.56 5.30 15.89
N GLN A 23 22.59 4.25 16.71
CA GLN A 23 21.38 3.76 17.38
C GLN A 23 20.86 4.77 18.41
N GLN A 24 21.73 5.38 19.21
CA GLN A 24 21.35 6.43 20.17
C GLN A 24 20.74 7.65 19.49
N ASP A 25 21.31 8.09 18.37
CA ASP A 25 20.79 9.18 17.56
C ASP A 25 19.42 8.84 16.96
N LEU A 26 19.25 7.63 16.46
CA LEU A 26 17.96 7.18 15.94
C LEU A 26 16.90 7.13 17.06
N ASP A 27 17.25 6.63 18.22
CA ASP A 27 16.33 6.56 19.36
C ASP A 27 15.97 7.95 19.90
N ALA A 28 16.90 8.92 19.83
CA ALA A 28 16.59 10.33 20.13
C ALA A 28 15.58 10.91 19.13
N ARG A 29 15.79 10.70 17.82
CA ARG A 29 14.84 11.12 16.76
C ARG A 29 13.48 10.45 16.90
N ARG A 30 13.43 9.18 17.29
CA ARG A 30 12.20 8.44 17.55
C ARG A 30 11.40 9.04 18.71
N ARG A 31 12.07 9.35 19.83
CA ARG A 31 11.42 10.03 20.97
C ARG A 31 10.89 11.40 20.57
N TYR A 32 11.68 12.15 19.81
CA TYR A 32 11.26 13.46 19.33
C TYR A 32 10.06 13.39 18.37
N ALA A 33 10.06 12.44 17.43
CA ALA A 33 8.92 12.22 16.54
C ALA A 33 7.62 11.93 17.32
N ARG A 34 7.70 11.13 18.40
CA ARG A 34 6.54 10.88 19.25
C ARG A 34 6.07 12.14 19.99
N GLN A 35 6.98 12.94 20.55
CA GLN A 35 6.63 14.22 21.18
C GLN A 35 5.96 15.17 20.20
N LEU A 36 6.44 15.22 18.96
CA LEU A 36 5.82 16.03 17.90
C LEU A 36 4.42 15.53 17.55
N LEU A 37 4.23 14.23 17.43
CA LEU A 37 2.92 13.66 17.16
C LEU A 37 1.91 14.07 18.26
N GLU A 38 2.31 13.98 19.53
CA GLU A 38 1.49 14.39 20.68
C GLU A 38 1.22 15.91 20.65
N ALA A 39 2.22 16.73 20.39
CA ALA A 39 2.13 18.19 20.35
C ALA A 39 1.26 18.72 19.19
N TRP A 40 1.25 17.98 18.07
CA TRP A 40 0.49 18.32 16.88
C TRP A 40 -0.81 17.53 16.71
N SER A 41 -1.11 16.62 17.64
CA SER A 41 -2.25 15.71 17.59
C SER A 41 -3.55 16.38 17.15
N LYS A 42 -3.93 17.48 17.82
CA LYS A 42 -5.19 18.22 17.58
C LYS A 42 -5.04 19.42 16.63
N LYS A 43 -3.84 19.68 16.10
CA LYS A 43 -3.56 20.80 15.18
C LYS A 43 -3.66 20.38 13.72
N THR A 44 -4.63 19.55 13.40
CA THR A 44 -4.76 18.93 12.08
C THR A 44 -4.94 19.96 10.97
N THR A 45 -5.77 20.99 11.18
CA THR A 45 -5.99 22.08 10.21
C THR A 45 -4.71 22.88 9.96
N GLU A 46 -4.01 23.29 11.02
CA GLU A 46 -2.75 24.05 10.90
C GLU A 46 -1.70 23.23 10.15
N LEU A 47 -1.58 21.93 10.46
CA LEU A 47 -0.63 21.06 9.78
C LEU A 47 -1.03 20.81 8.32
N ARG A 48 -2.31 20.64 8.04
CA ARG A 48 -2.86 20.54 6.68
C ARG A 48 -2.45 21.74 5.83
N ASP A 49 -2.63 22.95 6.35
CA ASP A 49 -2.28 24.20 5.67
C ASP A 49 -0.77 24.30 5.42
N LYS A 50 0.06 23.87 6.37
CA LYS A 50 1.52 23.81 6.19
C LYS A 50 1.91 22.80 5.10
N VAL A 51 1.31 21.62 5.07
CA VAL A 51 1.54 20.61 4.03
C VAL A 51 1.16 21.13 2.64
N GLU A 52 0.02 21.83 2.52
CA GLU A 52 -0.38 22.41 1.24
C GLU A 52 0.59 23.50 0.76
N ARG A 53 1.13 24.33 1.65
CA ARG A 53 2.17 25.31 1.31
C ARG A 53 3.49 24.62 0.92
N ALA A 54 3.90 23.59 1.66
CA ALA A 54 5.09 22.80 1.33
C ALA A 54 4.97 22.13 -0.04
N ARG A 55 3.78 21.65 -0.41
CA ARG A 55 3.48 21.07 -1.74
C ARG A 55 3.65 22.11 -2.87
N GLN A 56 3.28 23.35 -2.63
CA GLN A 56 3.47 24.41 -3.63
C GLN A 56 4.97 24.65 -3.93
N ALA A 57 5.82 24.51 -2.91
CA ALA A 57 7.26 24.61 -3.04
C ALA A 57 7.92 23.34 -3.61
N ASP A 58 7.38 22.15 -3.31
CA ASP A 58 7.83 20.86 -3.84
C ASP A 58 6.64 20.03 -4.35
N PRO A 59 6.31 20.10 -5.65
CA PRO A 59 5.23 19.30 -6.25
C PRO A 59 5.45 17.79 -6.12
N GLY A 60 6.69 17.34 -5.93
CA GLY A 60 7.06 15.94 -5.70
C GLY A 60 6.95 15.50 -4.23
N LEU A 61 6.54 16.39 -3.32
CA LEU A 61 6.40 16.09 -1.90
C LEU A 61 5.49 14.89 -1.67
N ARG A 62 6.02 13.89 -0.92
CA ARG A 62 5.25 12.72 -0.51
C ARG A 62 5.15 12.69 1.02
N CYS A 63 3.94 12.86 1.55
CA CYS A 63 3.66 12.83 2.98
C CYS A 63 2.18 12.55 3.26
N ALA A 64 1.84 12.38 4.55
CA ALA A 64 0.47 12.36 5.01
C ALA A 64 -0.15 13.77 4.94
N LEU A 65 -1.41 13.84 4.48
CA LEU A 65 -2.24 15.02 4.60
C LEU A 65 -3.21 14.80 5.78
N PRO A 66 -3.07 15.54 6.89
CA PRO A 66 -3.97 15.41 8.03
C PRO A 66 -5.42 15.73 7.64
N LEU A 67 -6.36 14.94 8.17
CA LEU A 67 -7.80 15.18 8.06
C LEU A 67 -8.36 15.67 9.40
N ASP A 68 -9.53 15.18 9.79
CA ASP A 68 -10.24 15.71 10.97
C ASP A 68 -9.95 14.90 12.25
N GLU A 69 -9.52 13.63 12.11
CA GLU A 69 -9.13 12.81 13.27
C GLU A 69 -7.78 13.29 13.86
N PRO A 70 -7.62 13.31 15.19
CA PRO A 70 -6.32 13.59 15.82
C PRO A 70 -5.20 12.69 15.29
N LEU A 71 -3.98 13.22 15.12
CA LEU A 71 -2.88 12.45 14.52
C LEU A 71 -2.51 11.19 15.31
N ASP A 72 -2.70 11.21 16.63
CA ASP A 72 -2.46 10.10 17.56
C ASP A 72 -3.72 9.26 17.83
N ALA A 73 -4.77 9.41 17.02
CA ALA A 73 -5.98 8.63 17.18
C ALA A 73 -5.67 7.12 17.18
N ALA A 74 -6.33 6.40 18.09
CA ALA A 74 -6.21 4.97 18.27
C ALA A 74 -7.60 4.35 18.38
N THR A 75 -8.24 4.10 17.23
CA THR A 75 -9.61 3.63 17.13
C THR A 75 -9.66 2.11 17.29
N LEU A 76 -10.47 1.63 18.22
CA LEU A 76 -10.71 0.20 18.45
C LEU A 76 -11.50 -0.43 17.30
N GLN A 77 -11.32 -1.75 17.17
CA GLN A 77 -12.15 -2.55 16.28
C GLN A 77 -13.64 -2.35 16.58
N PRO A 78 -14.46 -2.04 15.58
CA PRO A 78 -15.91 -1.95 15.76
C PRO A 78 -16.54 -3.29 16.15
N VAL A 79 -17.54 -3.21 17.05
CA VAL A 79 -18.29 -4.41 17.48
C VAL A 79 -19.48 -4.63 16.55
N ASN A 80 -19.84 -5.90 16.31
CA ASN A 80 -21.03 -6.32 15.55
C ASN A 80 -21.07 -5.84 14.09
N GLN A 81 -19.99 -6.05 13.35
CA GLN A 81 -20.00 -5.77 11.91
C GLN A 81 -20.80 -6.84 11.14
N LYS A 82 -21.49 -6.38 10.09
CA LYS A 82 -22.21 -7.26 9.15
C LYS A 82 -21.22 -8.18 8.43
N ASN A 83 -21.63 -9.42 8.15
CA ASN A 83 -20.89 -10.29 7.27
C ASN A 83 -20.81 -9.64 5.87
N ALA A 84 -19.65 -9.72 5.26
CA ALA A 84 -19.42 -9.24 3.91
C ALA A 84 -18.83 -10.34 3.05
N MET A 85 -19.14 -10.31 1.76
CA MET A 85 -18.40 -11.08 0.77
C MET A 85 -17.00 -10.52 0.63
N LEU A 86 -16.00 -11.38 0.59
CA LEU A 86 -14.61 -10.99 0.47
C LEU A 86 -14.07 -11.41 -0.88
N LEU A 87 -13.41 -10.48 -1.57
CA LEU A 87 -12.75 -10.69 -2.83
C LEU A 87 -11.27 -10.37 -2.67
N ALA A 88 -10.41 -11.22 -3.22
CA ALA A 88 -8.99 -10.92 -3.38
C ALA A 88 -8.52 -11.41 -4.74
N ALA A 89 -7.58 -10.69 -5.33
CA ALA A 89 -6.86 -11.13 -6.50
C ALA A 89 -5.38 -10.81 -6.33
N ASP A 90 -4.54 -11.71 -6.84
CA ASP A 90 -3.10 -11.56 -6.95
C ASP A 90 -2.65 -12.08 -8.32
N GLY A 91 -1.51 -11.64 -8.78
CA GLY A 91 -1.00 -12.03 -10.07
C GLY A 91 0.47 -12.43 -10.03
N SER A 92 0.85 -13.29 -10.97
CA SER A 92 2.23 -13.57 -11.28
C SER A 92 2.49 -13.37 -12.77
N GLN A 93 3.76 -13.16 -13.14
CA GLN A 93 4.13 -12.98 -14.53
C GLN A 93 5.45 -13.64 -14.86
N ILE A 94 5.63 -13.91 -16.15
CA ILE A 94 6.91 -14.22 -16.77
C ILE A 94 7.19 -13.09 -17.76
N ALA A 95 8.25 -12.33 -17.51
CA ALA A 95 8.69 -11.29 -18.45
C ALA A 95 9.39 -11.93 -19.67
N PRO A 96 9.33 -11.28 -20.86
CA PRO A 96 10.03 -11.78 -22.04
C PRO A 96 11.55 -11.87 -21.80
N ASP A 97 12.13 -13.04 -22.05
CA ASP A 97 13.58 -13.25 -22.01
C ASP A 97 14.12 -13.33 -23.45
N ARG A 98 14.91 -12.34 -23.85
CA ARG A 98 15.54 -12.25 -25.18
C ARG A 98 16.57 -13.36 -25.44
N HIS A 99 17.01 -14.06 -24.40
CA HIS A 99 17.98 -15.17 -24.50
C HIS A 99 17.30 -16.54 -24.50
N ALA A 100 15.98 -16.59 -24.28
CA ALA A 100 15.23 -17.84 -24.38
C ALA A 100 15.10 -18.33 -25.84
N ALA A 101 15.01 -19.65 -26.02
CA ALA A 101 14.80 -20.25 -27.34
C ALA A 101 13.47 -19.84 -27.99
N VAL A 102 12.47 -19.56 -27.18
CA VAL A 102 11.15 -19.04 -27.58
C VAL A 102 10.84 -17.79 -26.75
N LEU A 103 10.52 -16.71 -27.45
CA LEU A 103 10.14 -15.45 -26.83
C LEU A 103 8.66 -15.47 -26.50
N TYR A 104 8.32 -15.37 -25.22
CA TYR A 104 6.94 -15.27 -24.72
C TYR A 104 6.88 -14.46 -23.43
N SER A 105 5.68 -14.06 -23.04
CA SER A 105 5.37 -13.49 -21.74
C SER A 105 4.09 -14.12 -21.22
N LEU A 106 3.96 -14.26 -19.91
CA LEU A 106 2.77 -14.81 -19.26
C LEU A 106 2.30 -13.86 -18.16
N VAL A 107 1.02 -13.61 -18.11
CA VAL A 107 0.34 -13.02 -16.95
C VAL A 107 -0.66 -14.04 -16.44
N ASN A 108 -0.54 -14.40 -15.17
CA ASN A 108 -1.45 -15.32 -14.49
C ASN A 108 -2.10 -14.62 -13.30
N VAL A 109 -3.43 -14.67 -13.17
CA VAL A 109 -4.19 -14.08 -12.08
C VAL A 109 -4.92 -15.17 -11.32
N GLY A 110 -4.68 -15.23 -10.01
CA GLY A 110 -5.45 -16.02 -9.07
C GLY A 110 -6.42 -15.13 -8.30
N ALA A 111 -7.66 -15.54 -8.15
CA ALA A 111 -8.64 -14.79 -7.37
C ALA A 111 -9.49 -15.70 -6.50
N ILE A 112 -9.94 -15.16 -5.38
CA ILE A 112 -10.74 -15.85 -4.37
C ILE A 112 -12.00 -15.04 -4.08
N LEU A 113 -13.14 -15.72 -4.01
CA LEU A 113 -14.38 -15.22 -3.47
C LEU A 113 -14.72 -16.04 -2.22
N LEU A 114 -14.89 -15.37 -1.09
CA LEU A 114 -15.14 -15.98 0.20
C LEU A 114 -16.37 -15.37 0.87
N GLU A 115 -17.30 -16.21 1.32
CA GLU A 115 -18.43 -15.84 2.17
C GLU A 115 -18.16 -16.30 3.62
N PRO A 116 -17.59 -15.41 4.49
CA PRO A 116 -17.26 -15.80 5.86
C PRO A 116 -18.50 -16.25 6.63
N GLY A 117 -18.37 -17.35 7.40
CA GLY A 117 -19.45 -17.87 8.25
C GLY A 117 -20.57 -18.62 7.51
N SER A 118 -20.52 -18.75 6.18
CA SER A 118 -21.52 -19.50 5.41
C SER A 118 -21.36 -21.02 5.47
N GLY A 119 -20.20 -21.51 5.90
CA GLY A 119 -19.84 -22.93 5.82
C GLY A 119 -19.47 -23.40 4.41
N LYS A 120 -19.53 -22.52 3.40
CA LYS A 120 -19.12 -22.83 2.01
C LYS A 120 -17.60 -22.74 1.87
N ALA A 121 -17.04 -23.59 1.02
CA ALA A 121 -15.63 -23.45 0.63
C ALA A 121 -15.44 -22.16 -0.19
N PRO A 122 -14.27 -21.49 -0.11
CA PRO A 122 -13.94 -20.38 -0.98
C PRO A 122 -14.01 -20.80 -2.46
N GLU A 123 -14.58 -19.94 -3.30
CA GLU A 123 -14.51 -20.12 -4.74
C GLU A 123 -13.17 -19.61 -5.26
N VAL A 124 -12.54 -20.41 -6.13
CA VAL A 124 -11.19 -20.17 -6.67
C VAL A 124 -11.29 -19.96 -8.16
N PHE A 125 -10.64 -18.89 -8.64
CA PHE A 125 -10.60 -18.52 -10.05
C PHE A 125 -9.13 -18.36 -10.49
N THR A 126 -8.85 -18.84 -11.70
CA THR A 126 -7.53 -18.67 -12.33
C THR A 126 -7.73 -18.20 -13.76
N GLU A 127 -6.96 -17.20 -14.18
CA GLU A 127 -6.98 -16.68 -15.54
C GLU A 127 -5.54 -16.47 -16.01
N SER A 128 -5.17 -17.16 -17.11
CA SER A 128 -3.83 -17.10 -17.68
C SER A 128 -3.87 -16.50 -19.07
N ARG A 129 -2.97 -15.54 -19.35
CA ARG A 129 -2.79 -14.94 -20.67
C ARG A 129 -1.35 -15.10 -21.13
N LEU A 130 -1.14 -15.93 -22.13
CA LEU A 130 0.13 -16.08 -22.81
C LEU A 130 0.21 -15.07 -23.97
N LEU A 131 1.29 -14.28 -23.99
CA LEU A 131 1.61 -13.32 -25.03
C LEU A 131 2.77 -13.88 -25.87
N PHE A 132 2.65 -13.83 -27.20
CA PHE A 132 3.68 -14.31 -28.11
C PHE A 132 3.63 -13.54 -29.45
N ALA A 133 4.66 -13.69 -30.27
CA ALA A 133 4.79 -13.04 -31.58
C ALA A 133 4.57 -11.51 -31.48
N ASP A 134 3.66 -10.96 -32.29
CA ASP A 134 3.40 -9.51 -32.38
C ASP A 134 2.88 -8.89 -31.08
N GLU A 135 2.24 -9.67 -30.20
CA GLU A 135 1.75 -9.19 -28.92
C GLU A 135 2.88 -8.79 -27.94
N LEU A 136 4.10 -9.24 -28.19
CA LEU A 136 5.29 -8.91 -27.40
C LEU A 136 5.94 -7.59 -27.83
N TYR A 137 5.48 -6.97 -28.90
CA TYR A 137 6.07 -5.75 -29.42
C TYR A 137 5.16 -4.53 -29.19
N THR A 138 5.79 -3.45 -28.81
CA THR A 138 5.22 -2.11 -28.73
C THR A 138 5.86 -1.22 -29.79
N GLU A 139 5.38 0.00 -29.95
CA GLU A 139 6.02 1.01 -30.81
C GLU A 139 7.50 1.27 -30.46
N THR A 140 7.88 1.01 -29.21
CA THR A 140 9.24 1.25 -28.69
C THR A 140 10.10 -0.02 -28.62
N GLY A 141 9.59 -1.17 -29.05
CA GLY A 141 10.29 -2.47 -29.06
C GLY A 141 9.60 -3.55 -28.24
N ILE A 142 10.36 -4.53 -27.74
CA ILE A 142 9.82 -5.64 -26.97
C ILE A 142 9.29 -5.13 -25.62
N LEU A 143 8.15 -5.70 -25.17
CA LEU A 143 7.56 -5.47 -23.86
C LEU A 143 8.63 -5.60 -22.76
N THR A 144 8.73 -4.57 -21.93
CA THR A 144 9.60 -4.61 -20.74
C THR A 144 8.92 -5.36 -19.59
N GLY A 145 9.71 -5.89 -18.66
CA GLY A 145 9.16 -6.49 -17.44
C GLY A 145 8.17 -5.57 -16.72
N GLU A 146 8.48 -4.27 -16.69
CA GLU A 146 7.65 -3.23 -16.09
C GLU A 146 6.31 -3.03 -16.80
N ALA A 147 6.28 -3.17 -18.13
CA ALA A 147 5.03 -3.12 -18.89
C ALA A 147 4.16 -4.38 -18.60
N VAL A 148 4.80 -5.53 -18.40
CA VAL A 148 4.12 -6.76 -17.99
C VAL A 148 3.58 -6.63 -16.56
N ASP A 149 4.33 -6.00 -15.64
CA ASP A 149 3.87 -5.71 -14.27
C ASP A 149 2.59 -4.87 -14.29
N LEU A 150 2.53 -3.82 -15.11
CA LEU A 150 1.31 -3.00 -15.27
C LEU A 150 0.13 -3.80 -15.84
N GLN A 151 0.39 -4.70 -16.80
CA GLN A 151 -0.66 -5.58 -17.35
C GLN A 151 -1.20 -6.52 -16.29
N ARG A 152 -0.31 -7.11 -15.46
CA ARG A 152 -0.69 -7.95 -14.33
C ARG A 152 -1.55 -7.17 -13.33
N ASP A 153 -1.08 -6.01 -12.89
CA ASP A 153 -1.79 -5.17 -11.94
C ASP A 153 -3.21 -4.82 -12.40
N ILE A 154 -3.38 -4.53 -13.68
CA ILE A 154 -4.70 -4.26 -14.26
C ILE A 154 -5.55 -5.52 -14.39
N ALA A 155 -4.95 -6.67 -14.71
CA ALA A 155 -5.67 -7.94 -14.79
C ALA A 155 -6.26 -8.35 -13.43
N GLU A 156 -5.48 -8.21 -12.34
CA GLU A 156 -5.97 -8.42 -10.96
C GLU A 156 -7.21 -7.56 -10.67
N ARG A 157 -7.13 -6.26 -10.94
CA ARG A 157 -8.21 -5.31 -10.67
C ARG A 157 -9.45 -5.56 -11.53
N LYS A 158 -9.27 -5.97 -12.79
CA LYS A 158 -10.38 -6.39 -13.68
C LYS A 158 -11.08 -7.62 -13.12
N LYS A 159 -10.31 -8.61 -12.61
CA LYS A 159 -10.87 -9.81 -11.99
C LYS A 159 -11.67 -9.47 -10.74
N LEU A 160 -11.20 -8.58 -9.90
CA LEU A 160 -11.98 -8.10 -8.74
C LEU A 160 -13.30 -7.46 -9.15
N LEU A 161 -13.29 -6.62 -10.18
CA LEU A 161 -14.52 -6.00 -10.71
C LEU A 161 -15.48 -7.04 -11.30
N GLU A 162 -14.97 -8.03 -12.03
CA GLU A 162 -15.76 -9.14 -12.58
C GLU A 162 -16.48 -9.91 -11.46
N LEU A 163 -15.75 -10.30 -10.42
CA LEU A 163 -16.31 -11.00 -9.26
C LEU A 163 -17.30 -10.13 -8.49
N ALA A 164 -17.00 -8.85 -8.30
CA ALA A 164 -17.90 -7.90 -7.64
C ALA A 164 -19.24 -7.73 -8.37
N LYS A 165 -19.31 -8.00 -9.69
CA LYS A 165 -20.57 -7.99 -10.45
C LYS A 165 -21.50 -9.15 -10.10
N GLN A 166 -20.95 -10.23 -9.54
CA GLN A 166 -21.69 -11.45 -9.17
C GLN A 166 -22.18 -11.41 -7.71
N VAL A 167 -21.69 -10.46 -6.93
CA VAL A 167 -21.98 -10.36 -5.48
C VAL A 167 -23.12 -9.37 -5.23
N THR A 168 -24.00 -9.72 -4.28
CA THR A 168 -25.05 -8.85 -3.74
C THR A 168 -24.80 -8.61 -2.24
N GLY A 169 -25.06 -7.38 -1.77
CA GLY A 169 -24.86 -6.99 -0.38
C GLY A 169 -23.46 -6.46 -0.08
N PRO A 170 -23.08 -6.34 1.21
CA PRO A 170 -21.76 -5.81 1.61
C PRO A 170 -20.62 -6.63 1.00
N CYS A 171 -19.65 -5.95 0.41
CA CYS A 171 -18.52 -6.58 -0.28
C CYS A 171 -17.23 -5.82 0.01
N VAL A 172 -16.15 -6.54 0.31
CA VAL A 172 -14.80 -6.00 0.49
C VAL A 172 -13.87 -6.61 -0.56
N ALA A 173 -13.20 -5.78 -1.33
CA ALA A 173 -12.22 -6.18 -2.33
C ALA A 173 -10.81 -5.75 -1.90
N LEU A 174 -9.89 -6.70 -1.80
CA LEU A 174 -8.52 -6.49 -1.33
C LEU A 174 -7.52 -6.78 -2.45
N THR A 175 -6.50 -5.92 -2.56
CA THR A 175 -5.30 -6.15 -3.36
C THR A 175 -4.07 -6.19 -2.46
N ASP A 176 -3.06 -7.00 -2.80
CA ASP A 176 -1.76 -6.93 -2.14
C ASP A 176 -0.98 -5.71 -2.62
N GLY A 177 -0.36 -5.02 -1.67
CA GLY A 177 0.38 -3.79 -1.96
C GLY A 177 -0.48 -2.52 -2.04
N PRO A 178 0.07 -1.46 -2.64
CA PRO A 178 -0.58 -0.16 -2.75
C PRO A 178 -1.82 -0.17 -3.65
N LEU A 179 -2.81 0.63 -3.30
CA LEU A 179 -3.97 0.87 -4.18
C LEU A 179 -3.58 1.77 -5.37
N GLU A 180 -2.62 2.65 -5.19
CA GLU A 180 -2.02 3.47 -6.24
C GLU A 180 -1.41 2.58 -7.32
N LEU A 181 -1.75 2.83 -8.59
CA LEU A 181 -1.08 2.17 -9.70
C LEU A 181 0.34 2.77 -9.86
N TRP A 182 1.35 1.96 -9.63
CA TRP A 182 2.74 2.36 -9.80
C TRP A 182 3.16 2.12 -11.25
N GLY A 183 3.47 3.23 -11.95
CA GLY A 183 4.11 3.13 -13.26
C GLY A 183 5.61 3.00 -13.09
N ALA A 184 6.21 2.08 -13.82
CA ALA A 184 7.65 1.99 -13.89
C ALA A 184 8.23 3.27 -14.53
N LYS A 185 9.40 3.67 -14.07
CA LYS A 185 10.11 4.85 -14.61
C LYS A 185 10.41 4.75 -16.11
N ASN A 186 10.36 3.53 -16.68
CA ASN A 186 10.69 3.21 -18.06
C ASN A 186 9.48 2.66 -18.85
N ALA A 187 8.28 2.58 -18.26
CA ALA A 187 7.09 2.31 -19.04
C ALA A 187 6.86 3.51 -19.98
N ASN A 188 6.49 3.22 -21.22
CA ASN A 188 6.06 4.27 -22.15
C ASN A 188 4.98 5.12 -21.45
N GLU A 189 5.16 6.43 -21.42
CA GLU A 189 4.25 7.33 -20.71
C GLU A 189 2.81 7.17 -21.20
N GLY A 190 2.63 6.94 -22.49
CA GLY A 190 1.33 6.67 -23.11
C GLY A 190 0.67 5.38 -22.60
N ASP A 191 1.43 4.31 -22.44
CA ASP A 191 0.94 3.03 -21.90
C ASP A 191 0.53 3.17 -20.44
N TYR A 192 1.36 3.85 -19.63
CA TYR A 192 1.02 4.10 -18.24
C TYR A 192 -0.28 4.91 -18.12
N HIS A 193 -0.45 5.98 -18.90
CA HIS A 193 -1.68 6.77 -18.87
C HIS A 193 -2.90 5.96 -19.26
N ARG A 194 -2.79 5.11 -20.28
CA ARG A 194 -3.89 4.20 -20.68
C ARG A 194 -4.27 3.25 -19.54
N TYR A 195 -3.31 2.61 -18.89
CA TYR A 195 -3.58 1.71 -17.77
C TYR A 195 -4.10 2.45 -16.54
N LEU A 196 -3.64 3.66 -16.28
CA LEU A 196 -4.18 4.50 -15.22
C LEU A 196 -5.66 4.83 -15.43
N GLU A 197 -6.07 5.19 -16.66
CA GLU A 197 -7.48 5.46 -16.95
C GLU A 197 -8.35 4.19 -16.82
N ILE A 198 -7.84 3.03 -17.24
CA ILE A 198 -8.51 1.74 -17.00
C ILE A 198 -8.65 1.50 -15.48
N HIS A 199 -7.60 1.69 -14.70
CA HIS A 199 -7.62 1.51 -13.25
C HIS A 199 -8.65 2.44 -12.59
N LYS A 200 -8.68 3.71 -12.93
CA LYS A 200 -9.66 4.68 -12.43
C LYS A 200 -11.09 4.28 -12.79
N SER A 201 -11.30 3.81 -14.03
CA SER A 201 -12.61 3.31 -14.47
C SER A 201 -13.07 2.09 -13.66
N ILE A 202 -12.15 1.16 -13.34
CA ILE A 202 -12.43 0.00 -12.48
C ILE A 202 -12.83 0.47 -11.08
N LEU A 203 -12.07 1.38 -10.48
CA LEU A 203 -12.37 1.93 -9.15
C LEU A 203 -13.75 2.62 -9.14
N SER A 204 -14.08 3.42 -10.15
CA SER A 204 -15.40 4.07 -10.27
C SER A 204 -16.55 3.07 -10.40
N GLN A 205 -16.34 1.95 -11.11
CA GLN A 205 -17.34 0.89 -11.22
C GLN A 205 -17.52 0.12 -9.91
N LEU A 206 -16.45 -0.11 -9.14
CA LEU A 206 -16.50 -0.71 -7.80
C LEU A 206 -17.21 0.23 -6.81
N GLN A 207 -16.94 1.54 -6.86
CA GLN A 207 -17.67 2.55 -6.10
C GLN A 207 -19.18 2.53 -6.41
N ALA A 208 -19.55 2.53 -7.69
CA ALA A 208 -20.96 2.49 -8.12
C ALA A 208 -21.71 1.24 -7.61
N LYS A 209 -20.97 0.17 -7.29
CA LYS A 209 -21.49 -1.06 -6.68
C LYS A 209 -21.41 -1.06 -5.14
N ASN A 210 -20.98 0.05 -4.55
CA ASN A 210 -20.78 0.16 -3.11
C ASN A 210 -19.80 -0.89 -2.54
N VAL A 211 -18.77 -1.26 -3.31
CA VAL A 211 -17.72 -2.19 -2.86
C VAL A 211 -16.69 -1.43 -2.03
N THR A 212 -16.37 -1.93 -0.86
CA THR A 212 -15.26 -1.42 -0.02
C THR A 212 -13.94 -1.92 -0.58
N VAL A 213 -13.13 -1.03 -1.14
CA VAL A 213 -11.85 -1.37 -1.78
C VAL A 213 -10.68 -0.98 -0.91
N ALA A 214 -9.68 -1.84 -0.79
CA ALA A 214 -8.43 -1.51 -0.10
C ALA A 214 -7.20 -2.20 -0.68
N GLY A 215 -6.07 -1.47 -0.66
CA GLY A 215 -4.74 -2.02 -0.84
C GLY A 215 -4.09 -2.31 0.51
N TYR A 216 -3.53 -3.50 0.68
CA TYR A 216 -2.90 -3.94 1.92
C TYR A 216 -1.38 -3.94 1.78
N VAL A 217 -0.70 -3.04 2.47
CA VAL A 217 0.77 -2.92 2.43
C VAL A 217 1.35 -3.55 3.69
N ASP A 218 1.89 -4.76 3.56
CA ASP A 218 2.61 -5.44 4.64
C ASP A 218 3.96 -4.75 4.91
N LYS A 219 4.34 -4.66 6.19
CA LYS A 219 5.63 -4.10 6.64
C LYS A 219 6.01 -2.75 5.99
N PRO A 220 5.14 -1.72 6.07
CA PRO A 220 5.38 -0.45 5.41
C PRO A 220 6.67 0.20 5.89
N GLY A 221 7.57 0.55 4.96
CA GLY A 221 8.82 1.26 5.24
C GLY A 221 8.71 2.77 5.09
N ALA A 222 7.53 3.30 4.74
CA ALA A 222 7.32 4.72 4.50
C ALA A 222 7.34 5.56 5.79
N ASP A 223 7.58 6.85 5.61
CA ASP A 223 7.66 7.89 6.63
C ASP A 223 6.68 9.05 6.34
N LEU A 224 5.48 8.72 5.84
CA LEU A 224 4.51 9.71 5.37
C LEU A 224 4.04 10.66 6.49
N VAL A 225 3.67 10.12 7.65
CA VAL A 225 3.25 10.93 8.82
C VAL A 225 4.47 11.59 9.46
N VAL A 226 5.58 10.87 9.58
CA VAL A 226 6.85 11.45 10.04
C VAL A 226 7.24 12.63 9.17
N ARG A 227 7.09 12.54 7.85
CA ARG A 227 7.35 13.64 6.91
C ARG A 227 6.43 14.85 7.15
N ALA A 228 5.16 14.62 7.44
CA ALA A 228 4.24 15.70 7.84
C ALA A 228 4.67 16.37 9.16
N LEU A 229 5.17 15.60 10.13
CA LEU A 229 5.75 16.14 11.37
C LEU A 229 7.03 16.93 11.13
N GLU A 230 7.88 16.53 10.20
CA GLU A 230 9.04 17.33 9.77
C GLU A 230 8.62 18.69 9.20
N ILE A 231 7.55 18.72 8.39
CA ILE A 231 6.96 19.95 7.85
C ILE A 231 6.41 20.83 8.98
N ALA A 232 5.80 20.23 10.01
CA ALA A 232 5.30 20.97 11.17
C ALA A 232 6.36 21.82 11.87
N LEU A 233 7.62 21.34 11.89
CA LEU A 233 8.76 22.02 12.51
C LEU A 233 9.27 23.24 11.73
N GLN A 234 8.99 23.29 10.42
CA GLN A 234 9.57 24.30 9.56
C GLN A 234 8.86 25.66 9.72
N SER A 235 9.64 26.73 9.70
CA SER A 235 9.11 28.09 9.51
C SER A 235 8.65 28.28 8.06
N GLU A 236 7.85 29.31 7.79
CA GLU A 236 7.39 29.62 6.43
C GLU A 236 8.55 29.81 5.44
N ALA A 237 9.65 30.42 5.88
CA ALA A 237 10.83 30.61 5.03
C ALA A 237 11.51 29.26 4.67
N GLN A 238 11.52 28.32 5.60
CA GLN A 238 12.16 27.00 5.42
C GLN A 238 11.32 26.04 4.58
N LEU A 239 10.01 26.27 4.44
CA LEU A 239 9.15 25.46 3.57
C LEU A 239 9.59 25.52 2.09
N LYS A 240 10.26 26.59 1.67
CA LYS A 240 10.80 26.71 0.29
C LYS A 240 11.88 25.67 -0.02
N ASP A 241 12.63 25.23 0.99
CA ASP A 241 13.72 24.24 0.87
C ASP A 241 13.38 22.91 1.53
N ILE A 242 12.09 22.58 1.61
CA ILE A 242 11.58 21.43 2.37
C ILE A 242 12.19 20.10 1.90
N ARG A 243 12.55 19.98 0.62
CA ARG A 243 13.10 18.74 0.05
C ARG A 243 14.38 18.27 0.77
N GLY A 244 15.23 19.19 1.22
CA GLY A 244 16.50 18.88 1.92
C GLY A 244 16.38 18.72 3.43
N GLN A 245 15.22 19.03 4.03
CA GLN A 245 15.03 19.10 5.48
C GLN A 245 14.46 17.79 6.02
N HIS A 246 15.33 16.95 6.63
CA HIS A 246 14.96 15.65 7.17
C HIS A 246 15.45 15.47 8.63
N PRO A 247 14.95 16.26 9.61
CA PRO A 247 15.38 16.17 11.00
C PRO A 247 15.06 14.82 11.66
N LEU A 248 14.08 14.08 11.15
CA LEU A 248 13.65 12.78 11.65
C LEU A 248 14.12 11.61 10.77
N ARG A 249 15.15 11.81 9.93
CA ARG A 249 15.65 10.77 9.01
C ARG A 249 15.87 9.44 9.71
N GLY A 250 15.32 8.36 9.10
CA GLY A 250 15.40 6.98 9.59
C GLY A 250 14.29 6.57 10.55
N VAL A 251 13.43 7.50 10.99
CA VAL A 251 12.17 7.16 11.68
C VAL A 251 11.12 6.81 10.62
N THR A 252 10.41 5.70 10.81
CA THR A 252 9.31 5.27 9.93
C THR A 252 7.98 5.39 10.65
N ASP A 253 6.90 5.55 9.89
CA ASP A 253 5.55 5.57 10.45
C ASP A 253 5.21 4.25 11.16
N ARG A 254 5.70 3.12 10.63
CA ARG A 254 5.56 1.81 11.28
C ARG A 254 6.11 1.84 12.71
N TRP A 255 7.29 2.40 12.90
CA TRP A 255 7.87 2.52 14.23
C TRP A 255 7.05 3.46 15.12
N LEU A 256 6.65 4.62 14.58
CA LEU A 256 5.88 5.65 15.29
C LEU A 256 4.58 5.07 15.83
N TYR A 257 3.78 4.43 14.96
CA TYR A 257 2.48 3.87 15.33
C TYR A 257 2.57 2.56 16.12
N ALA A 258 3.64 1.77 15.99
CA ALA A 258 3.86 0.60 16.85
C ALA A 258 3.98 0.98 18.34
N SER A 259 4.40 2.21 18.62
CA SER A 259 4.50 2.72 20.01
C SER A 259 3.19 3.26 20.59
N ILE A 260 2.14 3.37 19.78
CA ILE A 260 0.86 4.03 20.12
C ILE A 260 -0.31 3.07 20.00
N LEU A 261 -0.41 2.36 18.87
CA LEU A 261 -1.54 1.49 18.57
C LEU A 261 -1.42 0.16 19.30
N LYS A 262 -2.38 -0.16 20.13
CA LYS A 262 -2.55 -1.50 20.70
C LYS A 262 -3.03 -2.48 19.62
N ALA A 263 -2.95 -3.77 19.90
CA ALA A 263 -3.49 -4.81 19.01
C ALA A 263 -4.94 -4.51 18.63
N GLY A 264 -5.25 -4.62 17.35
CA GLY A 264 -6.57 -4.35 16.80
C GLY A 264 -6.94 -2.87 16.64
N GLN A 265 -6.07 -1.93 16.99
CA GLN A 265 -6.34 -0.49 16.80
C GLN A 265 -5.84 0.02 15.46
N ARG A 266 -6.61 0.94 14.84
CA ARG A 266 -6.19 1.74 13.70
C ARG A 266 -5.80 3.17 14.11
N SER A 267 -4.93 3.78 13.33
CA SER A 267 -4.62 5.22 13.40
C SER A 267 -5.76 6.09 12.87
N ALA A 268 -5.57 7.40 12.90
CA ALA A 268 -6.31 8.33 12.07
C ALA A 268 -6.23 7.92 10.60
N VAL A 269 -7.24 8.34 9.82
CA VAL A 269 -7.20 8.31 8.36
C VAL A 269 -6.52 9.57 7.85
N PHE A 270 -5.60 9.41 6.90
CA PHE A 270 -4.84 10.48 6.27
C PHE A 270 -5.10 10.51 4.77
N GLY A 271 -5.14 11.69 4.17
CA GLY A 271 -5.01 11.82 2.73
C GLY A 271 -3.58 11.53 2.28
N MET A 272 -3.40 10.99 1.08
CA MET A 272 -2.10 10.77 0.46
C MET A 272 -1.67 12.02 -0.30
N GLN A 273 -0.67 12.75 0.21
CA GLN A 273 0.00 13.78 -0.57
C GLN A 273 1.16 13.16 -1.34
N SER A 274 1.12 13.24 -2.66
CA SER A 274 2.17 12.75 -3.57
C SER A 274 2.06 13.42 -4.94
N ALA A 275 3.03 13.22 -5.81
CA ALA A 275 2.96 13.70 -7.20
C ALA A 275 1.75 13.12 -7.97
N SER A 276 1.30 11.92 -7.60
CA SER A 276 0.14 11.26 -8.22
C SER A 276 -1.22 11.78 -7.72
N ARG A 277 -1.26 12.62 -6.67
CA ARG A 277 -2.51 13.19 -6.13
C ARG A 277 -3.39 13.83 -7.22
N LEU A 278 -2.79 14.47 -8.22
CA LEU A 278 -3.53 15.08 -9.32
C LEU A 278 -4.17 14.08 -10.28
N ARG A 279 -3.74 12.82 -10.21
CA ARG A 279 -4.27 11.73 -11.07
C ARG A 279 -5.49 11.06 -10.44
N TYR A 280 -5.53 10.99 -9.09
CA TYR A 280 -6.63 10.44 -8.31
C TYR A 280 -7.39 11.58 -7.63
N THR A 281 -8.49 12.02 -8.24
CA THR A 281 -9.27 13.19 -7.79
C THR A 281 -10.68 12.81 -7.38
N GLY A 282 -11.36 13.71 -6.68
CA GLY A 282 -12.72 13.47 -6.20
C GLY A 282 -12.77 12.24 -5.27
N ASP A 283 -13.75 11.39 -5.49
CA ASP A 283 -13.96 10.18 -4.67
C ASP A 283 -12.84 9.15 -4.81
N LEU A 284 -12.05 9.22 -5.90
CA LEU A 284 -10.89 8.33 -6.12
C LEU A 284 -9.63 8.81 -5.40
N ALA A 285 -9.64 9.98 -4.74
CA ALA A 285 -8.48 10.49 -4.01
C ALA A 285 -7.99 9.45 -2.99
N LEU A 286 -6.68 9.20 -2.99
CA LEU A 286 -6.09 8.15 -2.15
C LEU A 286 -5.95 8.61 -0.70
N HIS A 287 -6.36 7.74 0.20
CA HIS A 287 -6.26 7.86 1.64
C HIS A 287 -5.57 6.64 2.22
N PHE A 288 -5.14 6.71 3.46
CA PHE A 288 -4.57 5.56 4.15
C PHE A 288 -4.70 5.68 5.67
N PHE A 289 -4.56 4.56 6.33
CA PHE A 289 -4.38 4.47 7.78
C PHE A 289 -3.41 3.35 8.13
N TYR A 290 -2.89 3.37 9.36
CA TYR A 290 -2.12 2.27 9.93
C TYR A 290 -3.01 1.41 10.80
N LEU A 291 -2.83 0.09 10.73
CA LEU A 291 -3.56 -0.90 11.53
C LEU A 291 -2.57 -1.82 12.22
N ASN A 292 -2.73 -2.01 13.54
CA ASN A 292 -1.96 -3.01 14.26
C ASN A 292 -2.70 -4.35 14.21
N VAL A 293 -2.30 -5.22 13.30
CA VAL A 293 -2.83 -6.58 13.11
C VAL A 293 -2.12 -7.62 13.98
N GLY A 294 -1.08 -7.22 14.73
CA GLY A 294 -0.35 -8.08 15.64
C GLY A 294 -1.08 -8.37 16.94
N ASP A 295 -0.43 -9.11 17.81
CA ASP A 295 -0.89 -9.37 19.16
C ASP A 295 -0.37 -8.35 20.18
N GLY A 296 -0.73 -8.50 21.45
CA GLY A 296 -0.29 -7.59 22.53
C GLY A 296 1.20 -7.62 22.83
N LYS A 297 1.95 -8.63 22.37
CA LYS A 297 3.39 -8.80 22.58
C LYS A 297 4.20 -8.39 21.37
N HIS A 298 3.66 -8.60 20.16
CA HIS A 298 4.35 -8.41 18.89
C HIS A 298 3.51 -7.50 17.97
N PRO A 299 3.66 -6.17 18.08
CA PRO A 299 2.96 -5.26 17.19
C PRO A 299 3.33 -5.52 15.73
N SER A 300 2.35 -5.68 14.87
CA SER A 300 2.52 -5.82 13.43
C SER A 300 1.72 -4.72 12.73
N LEU A 301 2.41 -3.65 12.35
CA LEU A 301 1.80 -2.49 11.70
C LEU A 301 1.79 -2.68 10.20
N VAL A 302 0.61 -2.49 9.64
CA VAL A 302 0.37 -2.48 8.19
C VAL A 302 -0.18 -1.11 7.79
N ARG A 303 0.02 -0.73 6.54
CA ARG A 303 -0.67 0.42 5.95
C ARG A 303 -1.78 -0.08 5.05
N VAL A 304 -2.97 0.45 5.25
CA VAL A 304 -4.15 0.16 4.44
C VAL A 304 -4.45 1.39 3.61
N GLU A 305 -4.41 1.25 2.29
CA GLU A 305 -4.72 2.32 1.35
C GLU A 305 -6.15 2.17 0.84
N ILE A 306 -6.90 3.25 0.88
CA ILE A 306 -8.32 3.28 0.53
C ILE A 306 -8.63 4.51 -0.33
N PRO A 307 -9.66 4.46 -1.18
CA PRO A 307 -10.13 5.65 -1.86
C PRO A 307 -11.00 6.51 -0.94
N LYS A 308 -11.22 7.76 -1.32
CA LYS A 308 -11.96 8.75 -0.54
C LYS A 308 -13.38 8.29 -0.18
N TRP A 309 -14.11 7.63 -1.10
CA TRP A 309 -15.47 7.16 -0.79
C TRP A 309 -15.52 6.15 0.36
N VAL A 310 -14.45 5.34 0.56
CA VAL A 310 -14.34 4.43 1.70
C VAL A 310 -13.92 5.19 2.96
N ALA A 311 -13.04 6.19 2.82
CA ALA A 311 -12.57 7.00 3.93
C ALA A 311 -13.70 7.86 4.54
N ASP A 312 -14.60 8.39 3.70
CA ASP A 312 -15.72 9.24 4.12
C ASP A 312 -16.91 8.43 4.65
N ASP A 313 -17.01 7.14 4.31
CA ASP A 313 -18.08 6.25 4.76
C ASP A 313 -17.65 5.46 6.01
N LYS A 314 -18.15 5.89 7.15
CA LYS A 314 -17.84 5.27 8.45
C LYS A 314 -18.23 3.78 8.52
N GLU A 315 -19.30 3.36 7.84
CA GLU A 315 -19.73 1.96 7.82
C GLU A 315 -18.75 1.11 7.01
N GLN A 316 -18.33 1.57 5.82
CA GLN A 316 -17.34 0.90 5.00
C GLN A 316 -15.97 0.84 5.68
N LEU A 317 -15.53 1.94 6.31
CA LEU A 317 -14.25 1.98 7.04
C LEU A 317 -14.26 1.01 8.23
N ASN A 318 -15.35 0.95 8.98
CA ASN A 318 -15.53 0.04 10.10
C ASN A 318 -15.60 -1.43 9.64
N LEU A 319 -16.30 -1.70 8.55
CA LEU A 319 -16.37 -3.02 7.93
C LEU A 319 -14.97 -3.50 7.52
N LEU A 320 -14.24 -2.65 6.80
CA LEU A 320 -12.87 -2.95 6.37
C LEU A 320 -11.93 -3.24 7.56
N HIS A 321 -11.99 -2.40 8.60
CA HIS A 321 -11.19 -2.57 9.82
C HIS A 321 -11.44 -3.95 10.45
N SER A 322 -12.71 -4.33 10.60
CA SER A 322 -13.10 -5.61 11.21
C SER A 322 -12.70 -6.79 10.33
N VAL A 323 -12.93 -6.71 9.02
CA VAL A 323 -12.57 -7.75 8.05
C VAL A 323 -11.08 -8.01 8.06
N LEU A 324 -10.25 -6.97 8.00
CA LEU A 324 -8.79 -7.12 8.00
C LEU A 324 -8.28 -7.82 9.26
N LEU A 325 -8.80 -7.44 10.44
CA LEU A 325 -8.40 -8.11 11.68
C LEU A 325 -8.83 -9.60 11.70
N GLN A 326 -10.06 -9.90 11.31
CA GLN A 326 -10.53 -11.28 11.23
C GLN A 326 -9.69 -12.11 10.27
N GLN A 327 -9.39 -11.58 9.08
CA GLN A 327 -8.58 -12.27 8.09
C GLN A 327 -7.14 -12.50 8.57
N CYS A 328 -6.53 -11.54 9.25
CA CYS A 328 -5.19 -11.68 9.81
C CYS A 328 -5.13 -12.68 10.97
N GLN A 329 -6.18 -12.77 11.79
CA GLN A 329 -6.26 -13.73 12.91
C GLN A 329 -6.26 -15.18 12.44
N VAL A 330 -6.85 -15.47 11.27
CA VAL A 330 -6.85 -16.84 10.70
C VAL A 330 -5.43 -17.37 10.47
N MET A 331 -4.48 -16.49 10.13
CA MET A 331 -3.08 -16.84 9.83
C MET A 331 -2.19 -17.05 11.08
N GLY A 332 -2.72 -16.81 12.29
CA GLY A 332 -2.04 -17.06 13.55
C GLY A 332 -0.78 -16.20 13.75
N VAL A 333 0.39 -16.85 13.88
CA VAL A 333 1.66 -16.20 14.27
C VAL A 333 2.18 -15.15 13.26
N ARG A 334 1.78 -15.27 11.99
CA ARG A 334 2.14 -14.31 10.93
C ARG A 334 0.86 -13.65 10.45
N PRO A 335 0.44 -12.55 11.08
CA PRO A 335 -0.81 -11.89 10.73
C PRO A 335 -0.71 -11.29 9.32
N TYR A 336 -1.47 -11.87 8.41
CA TYR A 336 -1.64 -11.43 7.03
C TYR A 336 -3.05 -11.83 6.58
N PRO A 337 -3.77 -11.06 5.72
CA PRO A 337 -5.10 -11.44 5.29
C PRO A 337 -5.13 -12.80 4.60
N TYR A 338 -5.84 -13.77 5.19
CA TYR A 338 -5.93 -15.14 4.66
C TYR A 338 -6.35 -15.18 3.19
N ILE A 339 -7.33 -14.36 2.82
CA ILE A 339 -7.83 -14.34 1.44
C ILE A 339 -6.76 -13.85 0.42
N LEU A 340 -5.92 -12.88 0.79
CA LEU A 340 -4.78 -12.44 -0.04
C LEU A 340 -3.73 -13.54 -0.16
N HIS A 341 -3.43 -14.22 0.94
CA HIS A 341 -2.50 -15.37 0.91
C HIS A 341 -3.01 -16.48 -0.03
N ARG A 342 -4.31 -16.79 0.03
CA ARG A 342 -4.91 -17.79 -0.88
C ARG A 342 -4.91 -17.35 -2.33
N ALA A 343 -5.17 -16.08 -2.62
CA ALA A 343 -5.08 -15.54 -3.99
C ALA A 343 -3.65 -15.67 -4.53
N HIS A 344 -2.64 -15.36 -3.69
CA HIS A 344 -1.24 -15.52 -4.02
C HIS A 344 -0.88 -16.98 -4.36
N GLU A 345 -1.27 -17.93 -3.52
CA GLU A 345 -0.99 -19.36 -3.77
C GLU A 345 -1.58 -19.85 -5.10
N VAL A 346 -2.74 -19.31 -5.50
CA VAL A 346 -3.40 -19.64 -6.77
C VAL A 346 -2.75 -18.95 -7.96
N ALA A 347 -2.22 -17.73 -7.76
CA ALA A 347 -1.60 -16.94 -8.82
C ALA A 347 -0.19 -17.43 -9.20
N VAL A 348 0.55 -18.03 -8.25
CA VAL A 348 1.95 -18.41 -8.47
C VAL A 348 2.08 -19.47 -9.55
N VAL A 349 2.83 -19.15 -10.63
CA VAL A 349 3.23 -20.10 -11.65
C VAL A 349 4.44 -20.89 -11.13
N LYS A 350 4.31 -22.19 -10.98
CA LYS A 350 5.36 -23.08 -10.48
C LYS A 350 6.47 -23.28 -11.49
N PHE A 351 7.64 -23.73 -11.02
CA PHE A 351 8.81 -23.90 -11.87
C PHE A 351 8.60 -24.94 -12.97
N ASP A 352 7.84 -25.98 -12.69
CA ASP A 352 7.48 -27.06 -13.61
C ASP A 352 6.39 -26.68 -14.63
N GLU A 353 5.76 -25.51 -14.45
CA GLU A 353 4.76 -24.91 -15.35
C GLU A 353 5.38 -23.86 -16.29
N LYS A 354 6.67 -23.52 -16.09
CA LYS A 354 7.43 -22.55 -16.88
C LYS A 354 8.10 -23.23 -18.07
#